data_b3c5375c5d557ccbf6f0f119cc1ae638
#
_entry.id   b3c5375c5d557ccbf6f0f119cc1ae638
#
_cell.length_a   1.000
_cell.length_b   1.000
_cell.length_c   1.000
_cell.angle_alpha   90.00
_cell.angle_beta   90.00
_cell.angle_gamma   90.00
#
_symmetry.space_group_name_H-M   'P 1'
#
loop_
_entity.id
_entity.type
_entity.pdbx_description
1 polymer ?
#
loop_
_entity_poly.entity_id
_entity_poly.type
_entity_poly.pdbx_seq_one_letter_code
_entity_poly.pdbx_strand_id
1 'polypeptide(L)'
;MDSVPHQSSILDKVRECTLLHHGGEADVYGVVADGNEYVLKWYGSENRFDESVIETLSHLNIPGLYRIRESGVRENTTYLLYDFVQGMSSAEVQQIPVAVALLLLRELVRTLDALAGKDVHHGDLNPSNVILCPSKFGLQAFLIDCGIVGPGALAYAAPERFQGKPASVKSDLFSTGLMLFRWVVGHDLLEANNYDGYAAQVASIDNIDVTGILYGMGCFSTLELSALDPLWKSLLRFEAGERPEDFDELDELLEIALSTLGVGEVTARTSLQHFSEKFFDEKTGRKFPLSALDGEKTALPYRKRDVQPQKKIRKFAILGFFGLILLLVALWLAFGTKSPDIDATGNLLLEKSRNLESVDSQEDILRGAP
;
A
#
# COMPACT_ATOMS: atom_id res chain seq x y z
N MET A 1 -30.33 34.29 -10.28
CA MET A 1 -29.57 33.29 -9.50
C MET A 1 -30.27 31.95 -9.73
N ASP A 2 -29.92 31.30 -10.82
CA ASP A 2 -30.56 30.06 -11.21
C ASP A 2 -29.91 28.95 -10.35
N SER A 3 -30.77 28.31 -9.57
CA SER A 3 -30.39 27.15 -8.77
C SER A 3 -29.97 26.00 -9.72
N VAL A 4 -28.67 25.72 -9.76
CA VAL A 4 -28.17 24.48 -10.36
C VAL A 4 -28.93 23.33 -9.71
N PRO A 5 -29.59 22.44 -10.48
CA PRO A 5 -30.27 21.30 -9.90
C PRO A 5 -29.24 20.46 -9.14
N HIS A 6 -29.45 20.30 -7.85
CA HIS A 6 -28.69 19.36 -7.03
C HIS A 6 -28.86 17.99 -7.67
N GLN A 7 -27.85 17.53 -8.40
CA GLN A 7 -27.77 16.16 -8.82
C GLN A 7 -27.80 15.30 -7.54
N SER A 8 -28.84 14.49 -7.37
CA SER A 8 -28.93 13.64 -6.17
C SER A 8 -27.72 12.71 -6.13
N SER A 9 -26.98 12.75 -5.03
CA SER A 9 -25.80 11.90 -4.78
C SER A 9 -26.14 10.43 -5.03
N ILE A 10 -25.23 9.70 -5.69
CA ILE A 10 -25.36 8.23 -5.87
C ILE A 10 -25.38 7.58 -4.48
N LEU A 11 -24.59 8.09 -3.55
CA LEU A 11 -24.51 7.59 -2.19
C LEU A 11 -25.85 7.65 -1.43
N ASP A 12 -26.70 8.67 -1.71
CA ASP A 12 -28.03 8.79 -1.11
C ASP A 12 -29.02 7.72 -1.62
N LYS A 13 -28.73 7.11 -2.76
CA LYS A 13 -29.56 6.09 -3.41
C LYS A 13 -29.13 4.66 -3.11
N VAL A 14 -28.09 4.48 -2.31
CA VAL A 14 -27.58 3.15 -1.95
C VAL A 14 -28.66 2.37 -1.20
N ARG A 15 -28.93 1.16 -1.68
CA ARG A 15 -29.92 0.23 -1.09
C ARG A 15 -29.27 -0.94 -0.38
N GLU A 16 -28.12 -1.39 -0.89
CA GLU A 16 -27.37 -2.50 -0.32
C GLU A 16 -25.93 -2.06 -0.07
N CYS A 17 -25.37 -2.49 1.03
CA CYS A 17 -24.00 -2.21 1.45
C CYS A 17 -23.38 -3.47 2.04
N THR A 18 -22.23 -3.85 1.56
CA THR A 18 -21.45 -5.00 2.02
C THR A 18 -20.04 -4.52 2.34
N LEU A 19 -19.56 -4.78 3.55
CA LEU A 19 -18.17 -4.50 3.91
C LEU A 19 -17.27 -5.55 3.23
N LEU A 20 -16.37 -5.11 2.37
CA LEU A 20 -15.45 -5.97 1.63
C LEU A 20 -14.10 -6.10 2.35
N HIS A 21 -13.62 -4.99 2.93
CA HIS A 21 -12.30 -4.96 3.57
C HIS A 21 -12.23 -3.84 4.61
N HIS A 22 -11.62 -4.15 5.77
CA HIS A 22 -11.16 -3.15 6.73
C HIS A 22 -9.70 -2.82 6.43
N GLY A 23 -9.44 -1.63 5.90
CA GLY A 23 -8.10 -1.13 5.63
C GLY A 23 -7.55 -0.24 6.73
N GLY A 24 -6.23 -0.07 6.79
CA GLY A 24 -5.58 0.88 7.70
C GLY A 24 -5.92 2.34 7.40
N GLU A 25 -6.14 2.67 6.13
CA GLU A 25 -6.45 4.03 5.65
C GLU A 25 -7.93 4.22 5.37
N ALA A 26 -8.60 3.22 4.83
CA ALA A 26 -10.02 3.27 4.47
C ALA A 26 -10.71 1.92 4.63
N ASP A 27 -11.97 1.96 5.02
CA ASP A 27 -12.86 0.82 4.88
C ASP A 27 -13.42 0.77 3.47
N VAL A 28 -13.44 -0.41 2.87
CA VAL A 28 -13.91 -0.65 1.51
C VAL A 28 -15.24 -1.38 1.53
N TYR A 29 -16.25 -0.78 0.90
CA TYR A 29 -17.59 -1.34 0.82
C TYR A 29 -17.99 -1.57 -0.64
N GLY A 30 -18.68 -2.68 -0.91
CA GLY A 30 -19.47 -2.86 -2.10
C GLY A 30 -20.87 -2.28 -1.89
N VAL A 31 -21.32 -1.42 -2.79
CA VAL A 31 -22.63 -0.78 -2.66
C VAL A 31 -23.44 -0.89 -3.96
N VAL A 32 -24.76 -1.00 -3.83
CA VAL A 32 -25.69 -1.04 -4.96
C VAL A 32 -26.61 0.18 -4.92
N ALA A 33 -26.59 0.97 -6.00
CA ALA A 33 -27.42 2.16 -6.16
C ALA A 33 -28.04 2.19 -7.58
N ASP A 34 -29.34 2.43 -7.68
CA ASP A 34 -30.08 2.50 -8.95
C ASP A 34 -29.83 1.28 -9.88
N GLY A 35 -29.59 0.08 -9.29
CA GLY A 35 -29.33 -1.16 -10.02
C GLY A 35 -27.89 -1.31 -10.55
N ASN A 36 -27.00 -0.38 -10.24
CA ASN A 36 -25.57 -0.46 -10.56
C ASN A 36 -24.76 -0.77 -9.31
N GLU A 37 -23.64 -1.43 -9.52
CA GLU A 37 -22.67 -1.78 -8.48
C GLU A 37 -21.53 -0.78 -8.44
N TYR A 38 -21.09 -0.42 -7.21
CA TYR A 38 -19.99 0.52 -6.97
C TYR A 38 -19.13 0.03 -5.82
N VAL A 39 -17.90 0.55 -5.78
CA VAL A 39 -16.98 0.42 -4.63
C VAL A 39 -16.94 1.74 -3.91
N LEU A 40 -17.29 1.74 -2.63
CA LEU A 40 -17.19 2.89 -1.75
C LEU A 40 -15.97 2.73 -0.85
N LYS A 41 -15.03 3.66 -0.93
CA LYS A 41 -13.94 3.83 0.03
C LYS A 41 -14.32 4.90 1.04
N TRP A 42 -14.31 4.53 2.31
CA TRP A 42 -14.64 5.38 3.44
C TRP A 42 -13.40 5.59 4.29
N TYR A 43 -12.82 6.79 4.21
CA TYR A 43 -11.53 7.08 4.82
C TYR A 43 -11.68 7.52 6.28
N GLY A 44 -10.63 7.33 7.08
CA GLY A 44 -10.58 7.87 8.44
C GLY A 44 -10.51 9.41 8.45
N SER A 45 -10.95 10.02 9.55
CA SER A 45 -11.00 11.48 9.71
C SER A 45 -9.63 12.17 9.65
N GLU A 46 -8.54 11.42 9.76
CA GLU A 46 -7.16 11.95 9.74
C GLU A 46 -6.55 12.02 8.34
N ASN A 47 -7.16 11.36 7.35
CA ASN A 47 -6.64 11.32 6.00
C ASN A 47 -6.87 12.66 5.28
N ARG A 48 -5.78 13.30 4.93
CA ARG A 48 -5.77 14.52 4.12
C ARG A 48 -5.61 14.13 2.65
N PHE A 49 -6.61 14.49 1.86
CA PHE A 49 -6.57 14.36 0.41
C PHE A 49 -6.20 15.70 -0.20
N ASP A 50 -5.48 15.64 -1.31
CA ASP A 50 -5.42 16.79 -2.20
C ASP A 50 -6.74 16.85 -3.00
N GLU A 51 -7.63 17.76 -2.60
CA GLU A 51 -8.93 17.94 -3.24
C GLU A 51 -8.79 18.24 -4.74
N SER A 52 -7.73 18.94 -5.15
CA SER A 52 -7.47 19.27 -6.55
C SER A 52 -7.14 18.05 -7.38
N VAL A 53 -6.42 17.09 -6.82
CA VAL A 53 -6.12 15.80 -7.46
C VAL A 53 -7.39 14.97 -7.61
N ILE A 54 -8.21 14.87 -6.55
CA ILE A 54 -9.50 14.15 -6.61
C ILE A 54 -10.43 14.77 -7.64
N GLU A 55 -10.54 16.10 -7.68
CA GLU A 55 -11.35 16.81 -8.67
C GLU A 55 -10.85 16.49 -10.08
N THR A 56 -9.54 16.56 -10.32
CA THR A 56 -8.94 16.17 -11.60
C THR A 56 -9.29 14.74 -11.96
N LEU A 57 -9.04 13.76 -11.06
CA LEU A 57 -9.31 12.35 -11.30
C LEU A 57 -10.78 12.06 -11.58
N SER A 58 -11.72 12.78 -10.93
CA SER A 58 -13.16 12.58 -11.13
C SER A 58 -13.63 12.95 -12.55
N HIS A 59 -12.89 13.84 -13.23
CA HIS A 59 -13.16 14.26 -14.60
C HIS A 59 -12.41 13.46 -15.66
N LEU A 60 -11.44 12.61 -15.25
CA LEU A 60 -10.67 11.81 -16.18
C LEU A 60 -11.44 10.56 -16.64
N ASN A 61 -11.23 10.23 -17.91
CA ASN A 61 -11.69 8.97 -18.50
C ASN A 61 -10.53 8.36 -19.27
N ILE A 62 -9.57 7.81 -18.51
CA ILE A 62 -8.36 7.18 -19.02
C ILE A 62 -8.59 5.66 -19.04
N PRO A 63 -8.35 4.97 -20.19
CA PRO A 63 -8.35 3.52 -20.23
C PRO A 63 -7.38 2.95 -19.19
N GLY A 64 -7.77 1.92 -18.46
CA GLY A 64 -6.94 1.33 -17.41
C GLY A 64 -6.94 2.09 -16.07
N LEU A 65 -7.64 3.22 -15.95
CA LEU A 65 -7.84 3.93 -14.68
C LEU A 65 -9.24 3.65 -14.13
N TYR A 66 -9.30 3.34 -12.85
CA TYR A 66 -10.57 3.21 -12.12
C TYR A 66 -11.25 4.57 -11.99
N ARG A 67 -12.47 4.67 -12.51
CA ARG A 67 -13.17 5.95 -12.56
C ARG A 67 -13.82 6.30 -11.23
N ILE A 68 -13.51 7.47 -10.69
CA ILE A 68 -14.24 8.07 -9.58
C ILE A 68 -15.59 8.58 -10.11
N ARG A 69 -16.68 8.09 -9.54
CA ARG A 69 -18.05 8.49 -9.89
C ARG A 69 -18.57 9.62 -9.02
N GLU A 70 -18.15 9.61 -7.77
CA GLU A 70 -18.55 10.60 -6.79
C GLU A 70 -17.48 10.68 -5.70
N SER A 71 -17.24 11.86 -5.22
CA SER A 71 -16.39 12.12 -4.06
C SER A 71 -17.05 13.15 -3.15
N GLY A 72 -16.72 13.15 -1.88
CA GLY A 72 -17.25 14.14 -0.96
C GLY A 72 -16.90 13.88 0.49
N VAL A 73 -17.49 14.68 1.35
CA VAL A 73 -17.35 14.56 2.80
C VAL A 73 -18.72 14.32 3.42
N ARG A 74 -18.83 13.28 4.24
CA ARG A 74 -20.01 12.95 5.04
C ARG A 74 -19.60 12.68 6.48
N GLU A 75 -20.30 13.26 7.43
CA GLU A 75 -20.01 13.12 8.87
C GLU A 75 -18.52 13.38 9.21
N ASN A 76 -17.93 14.39 8.58
CA ASN A 76 -16.51 14.76 8.70
C ASN A 76 -15.52 13.69 8.19
N THR A 77 -15.97 12.79 7.34
CA THR A 77 -15.17 11.72 6.76
C THR A 77 -15.22 11.80 5.23
N THR A 78 -14.07 11.75 4.58
CA THR A 78 -13.96 11.75 3.12
C THR A 78 -14.35 10.38 2.57
N TYR A 79 -15.04 10.39 1.43
CA TYR A 79 -15.35 9.17 0.69
C TYR A 79 -15.07 9.33 -0.80
N LEU A 80 -14.72 8.22 -1.43
CA LEU A 80 -14.63 8.07 -2.88
C LEU A 80 -15.51 6.91 -3.33
N LEU A 81 -16.29 7.14 -4.36
CA LEU A 81 -17.16 6.13 -4.98
C LEU A 81 -16.66 5.83 -6.38
N TYR A 82 -16.36 4.58 -6.64
CA TYR A 82 -15.83 4.09 -7.91
C TYR A 82 -16.85 3.18 -8.59
N ASP A 83 -16.77 3.04 -9.92
CA ASP A 83 -17.45 1.94 -10.61
C ASP A 83 -16.94 0.61 -10.05
N PHE A 84 -17.84 -0.37 -9.93
CA PHE A 84 -17.40 -1.73 -9.66
C PHE A 84 -16.88 -2.36 -10.95
N VAL A 85 -15.64 -2.84 -10.92
CA VAL A 85 -15.06 -3.61 -12.02
C VAL A 85 -14.74 -5.00 -11.49
N GLN A 86 -15.25 -6.00 -12.20
CA GLN A 86 -15.02 -7.38 -11.83
C GLN A 86 -13.57 -7.77 -12.11
N GLY A 87 -12.82 -8.04 -11.05
CA GLY A 87 -11.41 -8.37 -11.15
C GLY A 87 -10.84 -8.85 -9.83
N MET A 88 -9.54 -9.06 -9.81
CA MET A 88 -8.77 -9.49 -8.66
C MET A 88 -7.54 -8.62 -8.50
N SER A 89 -7.15 -8.32 -7.27
CA SER A 89 -5.89 -7.63 -7.01
C SER A 89 -4.70 -8.43 -7.54
N SER A 90 -3.78 -7.78 -8.23
CA SER A 90 -2.58 -8.45 -8.72
C SER A 90 -1.66 -8.94 -7.59
N ALA A 91 -1.84 -8.44 -6.37
CA ALA A 91 -1.16 -8.93 -5.17
C ALA A 91 -1.57 -10.36 -4.80
N GLU A 92 -2.77 -10.80 -5.19
CA GLU A 92 -3.28 -12.15 -4.94
C GLU A 92 -2.71 -13.20 -5.91
N VAL A 93 -2.05 -12.75 -6.97
CA VAL A 93 -1.40 -13.63 -7.95
C VAL A 93 -0.03 -14.04 -7.43
N GLN A 94 0.24 -15.34 -7.37
CA GLN A 94 1.55 -15.82 -6.90
C GLN A 94 2.67 -15.47 -7.87
N GLN A 95 2.48 -15.79 -9.15
CA GLN A 95 3.45 -15.52 -10.21
C GLN A 95 2.75 -15.32 -11.54
N ILE A 96 3.21 -14.32 -12.30
CA ILE A 96 2.73 -14.02 -13.65
C ILE A 96 3.82 -14.40 -14.66
N PRO A 97 3.52 -15.16 -15.72
CA PRO A 97 4.50 -15.45 -16.76
C PRO A 97 5.09 -14.17 -17.35
N VAL A 98 6.40 -14.16 -17.63
CA VAL A 98 7.15 -12.96 -18.04
C VAL A 98 6.47 -12.20 -19.18
N ALA A 99 6.09 -12.91 -20.25
CA ALA A 99 5.42 -12.26 -21.40
C ALA A 99 4.10 -11.58 -21.01
N VAL A 100 3.31 -12.23 -20.14
CA VAL A 100 2.04 -11.67 -19.64
C VAL A 100 2.30 -10.46 -18.74
N ALA A 101 3.29 -10.54 -17.84
CA ALA A 101 3.67 -9.44 -16.95
C ALA A 101 4.10 -8.20 -17.75
N LEU A 102 4.92 -8.37 -18.79
CA LEU A 102 5.34 -7.27 -19.68
C LEU A 102 4.18 -6.66 -20.45
N LEU A 103 3.23 -7.47 -20.93
CA LEU A 103 2.03 -6.97 -21.62
C LEU A 103 1.13 -6.16 -20.68
N LEU A 104 0.86 -6.66 -19.48
CA LEU A 104 0.08 -5.95 -18.48
C LEU A 104 0.78 -4.67 -18.04
N LEU A 105 2.10 -4.73 -17.85
CA LEU A 105 2.89 -3.56 -17.49
C LEU A 105 2.81 -2.48 -18.57
N ARG A 106 2.87 -2.86 -19.84
CA ARG A 106 2.73 -1.93 -20.97
C ARG A 106 1.37 -1.23 -20.99
N GLU A 107 0.29 -1.92 -20.64
CA GLU A 107 -1.03 -1.29 -20.46
C GLU A 107 -1.03 -0.26 -19.33
N LEU A 108 -0.41 -0.59 -18.18
CA LEU A 108 -0.31 0.32 -17.04
C LEU A 108 0.55 1.54 -17.35
N VAL A 109 1.67 1.36 -18.04
CA VAL A 109 2.56 2.45 -18.44
C VAL A 109 1.82 3.49 -19.27
N ARG A 110 0.98 3.08 -20.21
CA ARG A 110 0.13 4.00 -20.99
C ARG A 110 -0.90 4.74 -20.14
N THR A 111 -1.41 4.08 -19.09
CA THR A 111 -2.32 4.72 -18.15
C THR A 111 -1.58 5.75 -17.30
N LEU A 112 -0.37 5.41 -16.84
CA LEU A 112 0.50 6.29 -16.03
C LEU A 112 0.97 7.50 -16.85
N ASP A 113 1.30 7.30 -18.12
CA ASP A 113 1.66 8.37 -19.03
C ASP A 113 0.50 9.36 -19.24
N ALA A 114 -0.70 8.84 -19.48
CA ALA A 114 -1.90 9.67 -19.61
C ALA A 114 -2.23 10.46 -18.34
N LEU A 115 -1.93 9.90 -17.14
CA LEU A 115 -2.04 10.60 -15.85
C LEU A 115 -0.97 11.68 -15.71
N ALA A 116 0.30 11.36 -16.03
CA ALA A 116 1.42 12.30 -16.00
C ALA A 116 1.18 13.51 -16.92
N GLY A 117 0.56 13.29 -18.08
CA GLY A 117 0.10 14.35 -18.98
C GLY A 117 -0.98 15.28 -18.40
N LYS A 118 -1.53 14.95 -17.22
CA LYS A 118 -2.45 15.77 -16.41
C LYS A 118 -1.84 16.26 -15.12
N ASP A 119 -0.52 16.14 -14.97
CA ASP A 119 0.22 16.45 -13.75
C ASP A 119 -0.25 15.63 -12.52
N VAL A 120 -0.74 14.41 -12.79
CA VAL A 120 -1.14 13.45 -11.75
C VAL A 120 -0.16 12.30 -11.75
N HIS A 121 0.42 12.00 -10.60
CA HIS A 121 1.30 10.86 -10.37
C HIS A 121 0.61 9.86 -9.46
N HIS A 122 0.90 8.57 -9.64
CA HIS A 122 0.28 7.54 -8.82
C HIS A 122 0.74 7.66 -7.36
N GLY A 123 2.04 7.65 -7.13
CA GLY A 123 2.67 7.88 -5.82
C GLY A 123 2.63 6.73 -4.83
N ASP A 124 1.82 5.70 -5.10
CA ASP A 124 1.71 4.45 -4.32
C ASP A 124 1.51 3.24 -5.24
N LEU A 125 2.31 3.18 -6.33
CA LEU A 125 2.21 2.07 -7.27
C LEU A 125 2.75 0.79 -6.65
N ASN A 126 1.87 -0.19 -6.47
CA ASN A 126 2.16 -1.51 -5.91
C ASN A 126 1.12 -2.53 -6.39
N PRO A 127 1.35 -3.85 -6.24
CA PRO A 127 0.43 -4.87 -6.74
C PRO A 127 -0.99 -4.81 -6.18
N SER A 128 -1.19 -4.28 -4.96
CA SER A 128 -2.53 -4.15 -4.37
C SER A 128 -3.36 -3.08 -5.07
N ASN A 129 -2.71 -2.12 -5.71
CA ASN A 129 -3.33 -1.01 -6.43
C ASN A 129 -3.50 -1.29 -7.94
N VAL A 130 -3.31 -2.56 -8.35
CA VAL A 130 -3.58 -3.04 -9.71
C VAL A 130 -4.61 -4.15 -9.68
N ILE A 131 -5.76 -3.93 -10.33
CA ILE A 131 -6.82 -4.92 -10.49
C ILE A 131 -6.73 -5.56 -11.86
N LEU A 132 -6.59 -6.88 -11.89
CA LEU A 132 -6.60 -7.68 -13.10
C LEU A 132 -8.03 -8.11 -13.42
N CYS A 133 -8.53 -7.75 -14.60
CA CYS A 133 -9.90 -7.96 -15.03
C CYS A 133 -9.96 -8.79 -16.29
N PRO A 134 -10.77 -9.87 -16.33
CA PRO A 134 -11.06 -10.58 -17.57
C PRO A 134 -11.70 -9.64 -18.59
N SER A 135 -11.26 -9.71 -19.83
CA SER A 135 -11.79 -8.89 -20.91
C SER A 135 -11.97 -9.73 -22.19
N LYS A 136 -12.64 -9.15 -23.18
CA LYS A 136 -12.75 -9.76 -24.51
C LYS A 136 -11.39 -9.93 -25.25
N PHE A 137 -10.36 -9.27 -24.75
CA PHE A 137 -9.00 -9.37 -25.27
C PHE A 137 -8.10 -10.27 -24.43
N GLY A 138 -8.67 -10.96 -23.43
CA GLY A 138 -7.99 -11.82 -22.48
C GLY A 138 -7.99 -11.20 -21.09
N LEU A 139 -7.01 -10.40 -20.76
CA LEU A 139 -6.84 -9.77 -19.44
C LEU A 139 -6.51 -8.29 -19.63
N GLN A 140 -7.00 -7.46 -18.72
CA GLN A 140 -6.66 -6.03 -18.62
C GLN A 140 -6.25 -5.68 -17.20
N ALA A 141 -5.35 -4.71 -17.07
CA ALA A 141 -4.94 -4.17 -15.78
C ALA A 141 -5.58 -2.79 -15.57
N PHE A 142 -6.10 -2.57 -14.36
CA PHE A 142 -6.66 -1.30 -13.93
C PHE A 142 -5.93 -0.76 -12.73
N LEU A 143 -5.55 0.52 -12.78
CA LEU A 143 -5.02 1.27 -11.64
C LEU A 143 -6.14 1.78 -10.74
N ILE A 144 -5.93 1.62 -9.45
CA ILE A 144 -6.75 2.22 -8.38
C ILE A 144 -5.87 3.07 -7.47
N ASP A 145 -6.48 3.96 -6.70
CA ASP A 145 -5.80 4.73 -5.63
C ASP A 145 -4.67 5.64 -6.14
N CYS A 146 -4.89 6.30 -7.28
CA CYS A 146 -3.96 7.29 -7.82
C CYS A 146 -4.02 8.60 -7.03
N GLY A 147 -2.86 9.24 -6.81
CA GLY A 147 -2.76 10.60 -6.26
C GLY A 147 -3.19 10.74 -4.81
N ILE A 148 -3.38 9.64 -4.08
CA ILE A 148 -3.71 9.67 -2.66
C ILE A 148 -2.44 9.95 -1.87
N VAL A 149 -2.49 10.99 -1.01
CA VAL A 149 -1.33 11.46 -0.26
C VAL A 149 -1.05 10.51 0.91
N GLY A 150 0.10 9.87 0.88
CA GLY A 150 0.61 9.02 1.95
C GLY A 150 2.05 8.59 1.67
N PRO A 151 2.73 7.94 2.61
CA PRO A 151 4.07 7.39 2.37
C PRO A 151 4.07 6.26 1.35
N GLY A 152 2.89 5.73 1.00
CA GLY A 152 2.75 4.58 0.13
C GLY A 152 3.23 3.26 0.75
N ALA A 153 3.17 2.18 -0.02
CA ALA A 153 3.69 0.88 0.36
C ALA A 153 5.24 0.92 0.35
N LEU A 154 5.88 0.88 1.52
CA LEU A 154 7.33 1.06 1.69
C LEU A 154 8.16 0.10 0.83
N ALA A 155 7.68 -1.13 0.61
CA ALA A 155 8.34 -2.13 -0.24
C ALA A 155 8.47 -1.71 -1.71
N TYR A 156 7.72 -0.69 -2.13
CA TYR A 156 7.68 -0.19 -3.51
C TYR A 156 8.08 1.28 -3.63
N ALA A 157 8.37 1.95 -2.50
CA ALA A 157 8.68 3.37 -2.49
C ALA A 157 10.06 3.65 -3.08
N ALA A 158 10.15 4.66 -3.94
CA ALA A 158 11.41 5.12 -4.52
C ALA A 158 12.30 5.82 -3.47
N PRO A 159 13.64 5.86 -3.66
CA PRO A 159 14.58 6.47 -2.71
C PRO A 159 14.20 7.88 -2.30
N GLU A 160 13.80 8.72 -3.25
CA GLU A 160 13.39 10.10 -3.00
C GLU A 160 12.12 10.23 -2.16
N ARG A 161 11.25 9.19 -2.15
CA ARG A 161 10.06 9.16 -1.29
C ARG A 161 10.43 9.01 0.18
N PHE A 162 11.48 8.26 0.49
CA PHE A 162 12.06 8.18 1.84
C PHE A 162 12.69 9.51 2.28
N GLN A 163 13.03 10.39 1.34
CA GLN A 163 13.51 11.74 1.61
C GLN A 163 12.37 12.76 1.75
N GLY A 164 11.11 12.33 1.68
CA GLY A 164 9.92 13.18 1.79
C GLY A 164 9.61 13.98 0.52
N LYS A 165 10.22 13.66 -0.64
CA LYS A 165 9.88 14.32 -1.91
C LYS A 165 8.49 13.87 -2.38
N PRO A 166 7.74 14.71 -3.10
CA PRO A 166 6.45 14.36 -3.67
C PRO A 166 6.58 13.22 -4.70
N ALA A 167 5.44 12.61 -5.05
CA ALA A 167 5.38 11.66 -6.15
C ALA A 167 5.74 12.33 -7.48
N SER A 168 6.31 11.57 -8.39
CA SER A 168 6.75 12.03 -9.70
C SER A 168 6.78 10.87 -10.69
N VAL A 169 6.89 11.15 -11.98
CA VAL A 169 7.15 10.13 -13.02
C VAL A 169 8.32 9.22 -12.61
N LYS A 170 9.41 9.81 -12.13
CA LYS A 170 10.62 9.04 -11.74
C LYS A 170 10.37 8.10 -10.55
N SER A 171 9.55 8.50 -9.58
CA SER A 171 9.18 7.62 -8.46
C SER A 171 8.27 6.48 -8.91
N ASP A 172 7.31 6.76 -9.80
CA ASP A 172 6.41 5.73 -10.33
C ASP A 172 7.15 4.73 -11.23
N LEU A 173 8.14 5.18 -12.01
CA LEU A 173 9.04 4.32 -12.78
C LEU A 173 9.81 3.34 -11.88
N PHE A 174 10.33 3.80 -10.74
CA PHE A 174 11.00 2.93 -9.79
C PHE A 174 10.05 1.88 -9.21
N SER A 175 8.88 2.31 -8.75
CA SER A 175 7.85 1.42 -8.21
C SER A 175 7.39 0.37 -9.25
N THR A 176 7.34 0.77 -10.53
CA THR A 176 7.05 -0.13 -11.66
C THR A 176 8.07 -1.26 -11.77
N GLY A 177 9.36 -0.98 -11.58
CA GLY A 177 10.42 -1.99 -11.57
C GLY A 177 10.24 -3.00 -10.45
N LEU A 178 9.97 -2.56 -9.22
CA LEU A 178 9.72 -3.45 -8.08
C LEU A 178 8.45 -4.27 -8.26
N MET A 179 7.39 -3.67 -8.81
CA MET A 179 6.15 -4.37 -9.10
C MET A 179 6.33 -5.45 -10.18
N LEU A 180 7.11 -5.17 -11.24
CA LEU A 180 7.45 -6.17 -12.25
C LEU A 180 8.19 -7.37 -11.62
N PHE A 181 9.16 -7.10 -10.73
CA PHE A 181 9.85 -8.17 -10.00
C PHE A 181 8.84 -9.04 -9.23
N ARG A 182 7.98 -8.43 -8.42
CA ARG A 182 6.95 -9.13 -7.66
C ARG A 182 6.05 -10.00 -8.54
N TRP A 183 5.67 -9.49 -9.70
CA TRP A 183 4.81 -10.24 -10.63
C TRP A 183 5.49 -11.47 -11.21
N VAL A 184 6.75 -11.35 -11.64
CA VAL A 184 7.45 -12.48 -12.31
C VAL A 184 8.08 -13.46 -11.32
N VAL A 185 8.39 -13.03 -10.10
CA VAL A 185 9.04 -13.87 -9.08
C VAL A 185 8.04 -14.44 -8.08
N GLY A 186 7.02 -13.70 -7.71
CA GLY A 186 6.00 -14.11 -6.75
C GLY A 186 6.21 -13.62 -5.33
N HIS A 187 7.30 -12.91 -5.04
CA HIS A 187 7.57 -12.23 -3.76
C HIS A 187 8.25 -10.89 -4.00
N ASP A 188 8.29 -10.04 -3.00
CA ASP A 188 8.89 -8.71 -3.11
C ASP A 188 10.42 -8.79 -3.20
N LEU A 189 11.05 -7.83 -3.90
CA LEU A 189 12.51 -7.70 -3.96
C LEU A 189 13.07 -7.13 -2.65
N LEU A 190 12.33 -6.19 -2.07
CA LEU A 190 12.70 -5.52 -0.83
C LEU A 190 11.82 -6.07 0.30
N GLU A 191 12.45 -6.59 1.35
CA GLU A 191 11.76 -7.16 2.49
C GLU A 191 12.38 -6.61 3.78
N ALA A 192 11.61 -5.82 4.52
CA ALA A 192 12.01 -5.29 5.81
C ALA A 192 10.82 -5.20 6.77
N ASN A 193 11.09 -5.07 8.06
CA ASN A 193 10.05 -5.03 9.08
C ASN A 193 9.64 -3.60 9.48
N ASN A 194 10.35 -2.58 8.98
CA ASN A 194 10.13 -1.19 9.35
C ASN A 194 10.69 -0.23 8.29
N TYR A 195 10.38 1.06 8.48
CA TYR A 195 10.82 2.14 7.59
C TYR A 195 12.34 2.18 7.40
N ASP A 196 13.13 2.11 8.48
CA ASP A 196 14.59 2.22 8.40
C ASP A 196 15.20 1.04 7.64
N GLY A 197 14.64 -0.15 7.80
CA GLY A 197 15.05 -1.35 7.06
C GLY A 197 14.81 -1.21 5.56
N TYR A 198 13.63 -0.73 5.15
CA TYR A 198 13.35 -0.44 3.73
C TYR A 198 14.25 0.66 3.18
N ALA A 199 14.43 1.76 3.92
CA ALA A 199 15.33 2.86 3.53
C ALA A 199 16.77 2.38 3.30
N ALA A 200 17.28 1.48 4.16
CA ALA A 200 18.61 0.91 4.02
C ALA A 200 18.75 0.00 2.78
N GLN A 201 17.73 -0.81 2.49
CA GLN A 201 17.72 -1.67 1.29
C GLN A 201 17.65 -0.83 0.02
N VAL A 202 16.77 0.17 -0.02
CA VAL A 202 16.64 1.10 -1.14
C VAL A 202 17.93 1.90 -1.37
N ALA A 203 18.65 2.30 -0.30
CA ALA A 203 19.96 2.96 -0.42
C ALA A 203 21.03 2.07 -1.07
N SER A 204 20.82 0.76 -1.10
CA SER A 204 21.73 -0.21 -1.70
C SER A 204 21.21 -0.78 -3.03
N ILE A 205 20.15 -0.22 -3.61
CA ILE A 205 19.45 -0.80 -4.76
C ILE A 205 20.35 -1.00 -5.97
N ASP A 206 21.27 -0.08 -6.24
CA ASP A 206 22.21 -0.18 -7.36
C ASP A 206 23.19 -1.37 -7.24
N ASN A 207 23.33 -1.94 -6.04
CA ASN A 207 24.20 -3.10 -5.78
C ASN A 207 23.44 -4.43 -5.91
N ILE A 208 22.14 -4.42 -6.16
CA ILE A 208 21.33 -5.64 -6.29
C ILE A 208 21.40 -6.15 -7.74
N ASP A 209 22.06 -7.29 -7.92
CA ASP A 209 22.05 -8.00 -9.20
C ASP A 209 20.75 -8.81 -9.37
N VAL A 210 19.67 -8.13 -9.81
CA VAL A 210 18.37 -8.76 -10.02
C VAL A 210 18.46 -9.92 -11.01
N THR A 211 19.19 -9.73 -12.10
CA THR A 211 19.37 -10.79 -13.14
C THR A 211 20.10 -11.99 -12.58
N GLY A 212 21.13 -11.77 -11.74
CA GLY A 212 21.83 -12.85 -11.04
C GLY A 212 20.91 -13.61 -10.07
N ILE A 213 20.01 -12.90 -9.36
CA ILE A 213 18.98 -13.53 -8.51
C ILE A 213 18.10 -14.45 -9.34
N LEU A 214 17.53 -13.95 -10.44
CA LEU A 214 16.65 -14.73 -11.33
C LEU A 214 17.37 -15.93 -11.95
N TYR A 215 18.62 -15.75 -12.37
CA TYR A 215 19.46 -16.84 -12.88
C TYR A 215 19.65 -17.94 -11.83
N GLY A 216 19.91 -17.53 -10.58
CA GLY A 216 20.07 -18.46 -9.45
C GLY A 216 18.81 -19.24 -9.10
N MET A 217 17.61 -18.73 -9.41
CA MET A 217 16.34 -19.44 -9.24
C MET A 217 16.18 -20.61 -10.23
N GLY A 218 16.86 -20.57 -11.37
CA GLY A 218 16.87 -21.67 -12.36
C GLY A 218 15.55 -21.92 -13.09
N CYS A 219 14.55 -21.07 -12.93
CA CYS A 219 13.24 -21.22 -13.57
C CYS A 219 13.02 -20.24 -14.75
N PHE A 220 13.95 -19.33 -15.01
CA PHE A 220 13.90 -18.37 -16.11
C PHE A 220 14.79 -18.81 -17.25
N SER A 221 14.29 -18.72 -18.48
CA SER A 221 15.07 -18.97 -19.70
C SER A 221 16.07 -17.83 -19.95
N THR A 222 17.11 -18.12 -20.75
CA THR A 222 18.08 -17.10 -21.17
C THR A 222 17.41 -15.92 -21.91
N LEU A 223 16.37 -16.20 -22.69
CA LEU A 223 15.62 -15.14 -23.38
C LEU A 223 14.86 -14.25 -22.41
N GLU A 224 14.21 -14.82 -21.39
CA GLU A 224 13.52 -14.05 -20.35
C GLU A 224 14.50 -13.18 -19.56
N LEU A 225 15.63 -13.72 -19.16
CA LEU A 225 16.69 -12.95 -18.49
C LEU A 225 17.20 -11.82 -19.38
N SER A 226 17.43 -12.09 -20.67
CA SER A 226 17.87 -11.06 -21.63
C SER A 226 16.83 -9.96 -21.88
N ALA A 227 15.54 -10.30 -21.83
CA ALA A 227 14.46 -9.36 -22.00
C ALA A 227 14.27 -8.47 -20.75
N LEU A 228 14.44 -9.04 -19.56
CA LEU A 228 14.20 -8.38 -18.30
C LEU A 228 15.39 -7.53 -17.79
N ASP A 229 16.63 -7.93 -18.06
CA ASP A 229 17.85 -7.29 -17.57
C ASP A 229 17.92 -5.77 -17.84
N PRO A 230 17.65 -5.28 -19.08
CA PRO A 230 17.66 -3.84 -19.34
C PRO A 230 16.60 -3.07 -18.54
N LEU A 231 15.44 -3.67 -18.29
CA LEU A 231 14.36 -3.04 -17.52
C LEU A 231 14.78 -2.82 -16.06
N TRP A 232 15.35 -3.83 -15.41
CA TRP A 232 15.84 -3.69 -14.03
C TRP A 232 16.96 -2.66 -13.92
N LYS A 233 17.92 -2.72 -14.84
CA LYS A 233 19.07 -1.80 -14.86
C LYS A 233 18.69 -0.35 -15.09
N SER A 234 17.58 -0.08 -15.77
CA SER A 234 17.10 1.28 -15.99
C SER A 234 16.14 1.76 -14.90
N LEU A 235 15.25 0.89 -14.41
CA LEU A 235 14.20 1.29 -13.46
C LEU A 235 14.68 1.36 -12.02
N LEU A 236 15.51 0.40 -11.58
CA LEU A 236 15.93 0.27 -10.20
C LEU A 236 17.26 1.00 -9.96
N ARG A 237 17.24 2.33 -10.19
CA ARG A 237 18.38 3.21 -9.94
C ARG A 237 18.10 4.07 -8.72
N PHE A 238 19.11 4.22 -7.85
CA PHE A 238 19.00 5.09 -6.69
C PHE A 238 18.74 6.54 -7.09
N GLU A 239 19.57 7.05 -8.01
CA GLU A 239 19.41 8.40 -8.52
C GLU A 239 18.27 8.47 -9.54
N ALA A 240 17.27 9.31 -9.26
CA ALA A 240 16.08 9.45 -10.12
C ALA A 240 16.44 9.89 -11.56
N GLY A 241 17.51 10.70 -11.73
CA GLY A 241 17.99 11.16 -13.04
C GLY A 241 18.63 10.07 -13.90
N GLU A 242 18.94 8.89 -13.33
CA GLU A 242 19.47 7.74 -14.07
C GLU A 242 18.40 6.78 -14.59
N ARG A 243 17.14 7.02 -14.19
CA ARG A 243 15.96 6.27 -14.68
C ARG A 243 15.48 6.84 -16.01
N PRO A 244 14.65 6.10 -16.78
CA PRO A 244 14.03 6.60 -18.00
C PRO A 244 13.45 8.00 -17.80
N GLU A 245 13.47 8.82 -18.85
CA GLU A 245 13.01 10.22 -18.74
C GLU A 245 11.53 10.29 -18.45
N ASP A 246 10.75 9.45 -19.09
CA ASP A 246 9.30 9.38 -19.00
C ASP A 246 8.77 7.96 -19.23
N PHE A 247 7.46 7.84 -19.37
CA PHE A 247 6.80 6.57 -19.63
C PHE A 247 6.88 6.15 -21.10
N ASP A 248 7.12 7.06 -22.03
CA ASP A 248 7.34 6.73 -23.44
C ASP A 248 8.65 5.94 -23.61
N GLU A 249 9.74 6.37 -22.96
CA GLU A 249 11.01 5.64 -22.94
C GLU A 249 10.84 4.24 -22.31
N LEU A 250 10.03 4.11 -21.26
CA LEU A 250 9.73 2.79 -20.69
C LEU A 250 8.89 1.94 -21.65
N ASP A 251 7.89 2.49 -22.38
CA ASP A 251 7.11 1.72 -23.36
C ASP A 251 8.01 1.19 -24.50
N GLU A 252 9.02 1.95 -24.93
CA GLU A 252 10.03 1.50 -25.88
C GLU A 252 10.87 0.33 -25.34
N LEU A 253 11.32 0.41 -24.10
CA LEU A 253 12.05 -0.69 -23.46
C LEU A 253 11.19 -1.95 -23.32
N LEU A 254 9.93 -1.81 -23.01
CA LEU A 254 8.97 -2.93 -22.94
C LEU A 254 8.72 -3.55 -24.31
N GLU A 255 8.66 -2.73 -25.37
CA GLU A 255 8.53 -3.24 -26.75
C GLU A 255 9.77 -4.05 -27.18
N ILE A 256 10.96 -3.58 -26.85
CA ILE A 256 12.21 -4.32 -27.06
C ILE A 256 12.20 -5.64 -26.31
N ALA A 257 11.79 -5.64 -25.03
CA ALA A 257 11.72 -6.84 -24.21
C ALA A 257 10.72 -7.87 -24.79
N LEU A 258 9.52 -7.43 -25.18
CA LEU A 258 8.51 -8.28 -25.84
C LEU A 258 9.00 -8.84 -27.18
N SER A 259 9.68 -8.01 -27.97
CA SER A 259 10.30 -8.43 -29.24
C SER A 259 11.40 -9.48 -29.03
N THR A 260 12.22 -9.33 -27.98
CA THR A 260 13.24 -10.31 -27.57
C THR A 260 12.63 -11.66 -27.25
N LEU A 261 11.44 -11.66 -26.63
CA LEU A 261 10.68 -12.89 -26.36
C LEU A 261 9.93 -13.46 -27.58
N GLY A 262 9.96 -12.77 -28.73
CA GLY A 262 9.18 -13.13 -29.91
C GLY A 262 7.67 -12.94 -29.73
N VAL A 263 7.24 -12.04 -28.86
CA VAL A 263 5.83 -11.79 -28.56
C VAL A 263 5.28 -10.76 -29.56
N GLY A 264 4.66 -11.25 -30.63
CA GLY A 264 3.87 -10.43 -31.56
C GLY A 264 2.41 -10.31 -31.11
N GLU A 265 1.61 -9.52 -31.82
CA GLU A 265 0.21 -9.20 -31.47
C GLU A 265 -0.67 -10.44 -31.23
N VAL A 266 -0.59 -11.45 -32.10
CA VAL A 266 -1.37 -12.70 -31.98
C VAL A 266 -0.93 -13.49 -30.76
N THR A 267 0.38 -13.63 -30.55
CA THR A 267 0.94 -14.35 -29.39
C THR A 267 0.59 -13.62 -28.08
N ALA A 268 0.66 -12.29 -28.07
CA ALA A 268 0.28 -11.46 -26.93
C ALA A 268 -1.16 -11.72 -26.51
N ARG A 269 -2.10 -11.64 -27.45
CA ARG A 269 -3.52 -11.88 -27.19
C ARG A 269 -3.77 -13.31 -26.67
N THR A 270 -3.14 -14.30 -27.28
CA THR A 270 -3.28 -15.71 -26.87
C THR A 270 -2.71 -15.93 -25.46
N SER A 271 -1.57 -15.32 -25.13
CA SER A 271 -0.95 -15.42 -23.80
C SER A 271 -1.83 -14.80 -22.72
N LEU A 272 -2.36 -13.60 -22.95
CA LEU A 272 -3.29 -12.93 -22.02
C LEU A 272 -4.59 -13.74 -21.83
N GLN A 273 -5.15 -14.27 -22.91
CA GLN A 273 -6.36 -15.08 -22.86
C GLN A 273 -6.13 -16.38 -22.09
N HIS A 274 -5.08 -17.12 -22.41
CA HIS A 274 -4.76 -18.38 -21.74
C HIS A 274 -4.48 -18.16 -20.24
N PHE A 275 -3.73 -17.13 -19.89
CA PHE A 275 -3.48 -16.79 -18.48
C PHE A 275 -4.78 -16.41 -17.77
N SER A 276 -5.64 -15.59 -18.41
CA SER A 276 -6.94 -15.19 -17.86
C SER A 276 -7.83 -16.40 -17.59
N GLU A 277 -7.99 -17.29 -18.56
CA GLU A 277 -8.80 -18.51 -18.44
C GLU A 277 -8.28 -19.38 -17.29
N LYS A 278 -6.98 -19.69 -17.28
CA LYS A 278 -6.38 -20.52 -16.23
C LYS A 278 -6.55 -19.88 -14.85
N PHE A 279 -6.25 -18.59 -14.73
CA PHE A 279 -6.21 -17.91 -13.44
C PHE A 279 -7.59 -17.69 -12.84
N PHE A 280 -8.57 -17.29 -13.66
CA PHE A 280 -9.93 -17.05 -13.19
C PHE A 280 -10.75 -18.33 -13.06
N ASP A 281 -10.53 -19.35 -13.87
CA ASP A 281 -11.22 -20.64 -13.77
C ASP A 281 -10.76 -21.45 -12.55
N GLU A 282 -9.46 -21.47 -12.26
CA GLU A 282 -8.93 -22.23 -11.12
C GLU A 282 -9.32 -21.64 -9.76
N LYS A 283 -9.32 -20.29 -9.64
CA LYS A 283 -9.59 -19.63 -8.36
C LYS A 283 -11.03 -19.20 -8.18
N THR A 284 -11.71 -18.87 -9.23
CA THR A 284 -12.95 -18.13 -9.07
C THR A 284 -14.19 -18.96 -9.31
N GLY A 285 -14.22 -19.98 -10.20
CA GLY A 285 -15.45 -20.71 -10.44
C GLY A 285 -16.75 -19.89 -10.33
N ARG A 286 -16.62 -18.61 -10.00
CA ARG A 286 -17.65 -17.65 -9.61
C ARG A 286 -17.66 -16.48 -10.59
N LYS A 287 -18.77 -16.26 -11.19
CA LYS A 287 -19.12 -14.92 -11.70
C LYS A 287 -19.33 -14.05 -10.46
N PHE A 288 -18.52 -13.00 -10.29
CA PHE A 288 -18.63 -12.11 -9.15
C PHE A 288 -19.57 -10.92 -9.42
N PRO A 289 -20.88 -11.02 -9.20
CA PRO A 289 -21.60 -9.85 -8.79
C PRO A 289 -21.18 -9.50 -7.36
N LEU A 290 -21.25 -8.24 -6.98
CA LEU A 290 -21.00 -7.76 -5.61
C LEU A 290 -21.73 -8.62 -4.57
N SER A 291 -22.91 -9.16 -4.92
CA SER A 291 -23.72 -10.07 -4.11
C SER A 291 -23.07 -11.45 -3.85
N ALA A 292 -22.00 -11.82 -4.56
CA ALA A 292 -21.29 -13.09 -4.39
C ALA A 292 -19.94 -12.91 -3.66
N LEU A 293 -19.53 -11.69 -3.34
CA LEU A 293 -18.35 -11.44 -2.50
C LEU A 293 -18.72 -11.83 -1.05
N ASP A 294 -17.83 -12.60 -0.42
CA ASP A 294 -17.94 -12.95 1.00
C ASP A 294 -17.70 -11.69 1.83
N GLY A 295 -18.74 -10.92 2.06
CA GLY A 295 -18.70 -9.71 2.86
C GLY A 295 -19.87 -9.64 3.81
N GLU A 296 -19.70 -9.01 4.95
CA GLU A 296 -20.77 -8.81 5.92
C GLU A 296 -21.75 -7.74 5.42
N LYS A 297 -23.02 -8.08 5.21
CA LYS A 297 -24.06 -7.09 4.94
C LYS A 297 -24.13 -6.12 6.10
N THR A 298 -23.90 -4.86 5.84
CA THR A 298 -23.84 -3.81 6.86
C THR A 298 -24.66 -2.59 6.45
N ALA A 299 -24.91 -1.71 7.40
CA ALA A 299 -25.41 -0.38 7.10
C ALA A 299 -24.28 0.48 6.54
N LEU A 300 -24.63 1.49 5.73
CA LEU A 300 -23.67 2.50 5.31
C LEU A 300 -23.00 3.14 6.53
N PRO A 301 -21.68 3.40 6.47
CA PRO A 301 -20.90 3.86 7.62
C PRO A 301 -21.38 5.21 8.19
N TYR A 302 -22.06 6.03 7.38
CA TYR A 302 -22.59 7.34 7.78
C TYR A 302 -24.06 7.31 8.26
N ARG A 303 -24.80 6.21 8.11
CA ARG A 303 -26.10 6.08 8.79
C ARG A 303 -25.80 5.85 10.27
N LYS A 304 -26.20 6.79 11.13
CA LYS A 304 -26.08 6.62 12.57
C LYS A 304 -26.47 5.20 12.92
N ARG A 305 -25.48 4.36 13.23
CA ARG A 305 -25.78 3.19 14.08
C ARG A 305 -26.41 3.81 15.31
N ASP A 306 -27.62 3.42 15.67
CA ASP A 306 -28.12 3.64 17.00
C ASP A 306 -27.08 3.04 17.93
N VAL A 307 -26.11 3.86 18.32
CA VAL A 307 -25.18 3.52 19.37
C VAL A 307 -26.06 3.42 20.59
N GLN A 308 -26.57 2.22 20.84
CA GLN A 308 -27.08 1.93 22.14
C GLN A 308 -25.99 2.35 23.12
N PRO A 309 -26.25 3.32 24.00
CA PRO A 309 -25.22 3.82 24.88
C PRO A 309 -24.67 2.63 25.63
N GLN A 310 -23.37 2.35 25.48
CA GLN A 310 -22.66 1.40 26.33
C GLN A 310 -22.69 1.93 27.76
N LYS A 311 -23.86 1.82 28.40
CA LYS A 311 -24.13 2.28 29.76
C LYS A 311 -23.72 1.24 30.79
N LYS A 312 -22.59 0.57 30.69
CA LYS A 312 -22.16 -0.27 31.82
C LYS A 312 -20.64 -0.37 32.08
N ILE A 313 -19.78 -0.04 31.13
CA ILE A 313 -18.33 -0.27 31.38
C ILE A 313 -17.67 0.88 32.14
N ARG A 314 -18.16 2.14 31.99
CA ARG A 314 -17.54 3.29 32.66
C ARG A 314 -17.74 3.32 34.18
N LYS A 315 -18.82 2.74 34.74
CA LYS A 315 -19.05 2.73 36.21
C LYS A 315 -18.12 1.75 36.93
N PHE A 316 -17.78 0.62 36.34
CA PHE A 316 -16.88 -0.35 36.98
C PHE A 316 -15.40 0.08 36.90
N ALA A 317 -14.97 0.72 35.80
CA ALA A 317 -13.60 1.22 35.70
C ALA A 317 -13.34 2.38 36.68
N ILE A 318 -14.30 3.27 36.88
CA ILE A 318 -14.17 4.38 37.85
C ILE A 318 -14.19 3.83 39.30
N LEU A 319 -15.04 2.87 39.64
CA LEU A 319 -15.04 2.25 40.98
C LEU A 319 -13.72 1.48 41.21
N GLY A 320 -13.18 0.76 40.21
CA GLY A 320 -11.90 0.06 40.31
C GLY A 320 -10.73 1.01 40.52
N PHE A 321 -10.73 2.15 39.83
CA PHE A 321 -9.67 3.16 39.95
C PHE A 321 -9.70 3.85 41.34
N PHE A 322 -10.88 4.21 41.83
CA PHE A 322 -11.02 4.76 43.20
C PHE A 322 -10.69 3.71 44.29
N GLY A 323 -11.06 2.44 44.08
CA GLY A 323 -10.68 1.34 44.97
C GLY A 323 -9.17 1.14 45.04
N LEU A 324 -8.47 1.23 43.93
CA LEU A 324 -7.01 1.12 43.83
C LEU A 324 -6.31 2.29 44.56
N ILE A 325 -6.81 3.52 44.39
CA ILE A 325 -6.28 4.71 45.08
C ILE A 325 -6.48 4.61 46.57
N LEU A 326 -7.66 4.18 47.05
CA LEU A 326 -7.94 3.97 48.48
C LEU A 326 -7.03 2.88 49.05
N LEU A 327 -6.78 1.80 48.32
CA LEU A 327 -5.85 0.73 48.74
C LEU A 327 -4.41 1.24 48.85
N LEU A 328 -3.94 2.04 47.88
CA LEU A 328 -2.61 2.65 47.91
C LEU A 328 -2.45 3.67 49.04
N VAL A 329 -3.49 4.47 49.34
CA VAL A 329 -3.52 5.39 50.48
C VAL A 329 -3.54 4.61 51.82
N ALA A 330 -4.31 3.53 51.93
CA ALA A 330 -4.33 2.68 53.11
C ALA A 330 -2.98 1.98 53.36
N LEU A 331 -2.32 1.51 52.28
CA LEU A 331 -0.98 0.94 52.36
C LEU A 331 0.06 2.02 52.75
N TRP A 332 -0.07 3.24 52.23
CA TRP A 332 0.79 4.36 52.61
C TRP A 332 0.59 4.76 54.08
N LEU A 333 -0.63 4.80 54.58
CA LEU A 333 -0.94 5.07 56.01
C LEU A 333 -0.53 3.92 56.90
N ALA A 334 -0.55 2.67 56.45
CA ALA A 334 -0.17 1.50 57.27
C ALA A 334 1.35 1.28 57.33
N PHE A 335 2.09 1.66 56.28
CA PHE A 335 3.52 1.41 56.16
C PHE A 335 4.38 2.67 56.04
N GLY A 336 3.77 3.86 55.88
CA GLY A 336 4.42 5.14 55.61
C GLY A 336 4.96 5.89 56.82
N THR A 337 4.86 5.35 58.06
CA THR A 337 5.38 6.01 59.26
C THR A 337 6.62 5.32 59.81
N LYS A 338 7.68 5.27 59.00
CA LYS A 338 9.05 5.21 59.51
C LYS A 338 9.86 6.23 58.72
N SER A 339 10.00 7.40 59.31
CA SER A 339 11.02 8.36 58.92
C SER A 339 12.39 7.71 59.12
N PRO A 340 13.30 7.82 58.16
CA PRO A 340 14.70 7.45 58.41
C PRO A 340 15.28 8.44 59.42
N ASP A 341 15.90 7.93 60.47
CA ASP A 341 16.68 8.72 61.41
C ASP A 341 17.80 9.43 60.65
N ILE A 342 17.68 10.73 60.55
CA ILE A 342 18.76 11.61 60.10
C ILE A 342 19.56 11.97 61.33
N ASP A 343 20.86 11.58 61.38
CA ASP A 343 21.71 11.99 62.50
C ASP A 343 22.02 13.47 62.40
N ALA A 344 22.48 14.04 63.51
CA ALA A 344 22.69 15.48 63.70
C ALA A 344 23.77 16.13 62.80
N THR A 345 24.28 15.43 61.79
CA THR A 345 25.35 15.92 60.89
C THR A 345 24.98 15.97 59.44
N GLY A 346 23.73 15.56 59.03
CA GLY A 346 23.21 15.78 57.69
C GLY A 346 23.90 15.00 56.56
N ASN A 347 24.71 13.99 56.86
CA ASN A 347 25.37 13.17 55.87
C ASN A 347 24.63 11.87 55.59
N LEU A 348 24.03 11.76 54.41
CA LEU A 348 23.49 10.52 53.87
C LEU A 348 24.71 9.68 53.42
N LEU A 349 24.89 8.50 54.05
CA LEU A 349 25.98 7.58 53.71
C LEU A 349 25.81 7.06 52.26
N LEU A 350 26.60 7.64 51.37
CA LEU A 350 26.91 7.10 50.04
C LEU A 350 27.99 6.00 50.16
N GLU A 351 27.62 4.87 50.73
CA GLU A 351 28.54 3.73 50.94
C GLU A 351 28.20 2.51 50.05
N LYS A 352 27.43 2.71 48.98
CA LYS A 352 27.06 1.62 48.04
C LYS A 352 27.40 1.84 46.57
N SER A 353 28.05 2.95 46.23
CA SER A 353 28.47 3.23 44.86
C SER A 353 29.99 3.18 44.59
N ARG A 354 30.78 2.74 45.54
CA ARG A 354 32.25 2.62 45.38
C ARG A 354 32.75 1.22 45.02
N ASN A 355 31.87 0.21 44.95
CA ASN A 355 32.25 -1.17 44.59
C ASN A 355 31.88 -1.60 43.17
N LEU A 356 31.49 -0.68 42.29
CA LEU A 356 31.19 -0.98 40.87
C LEU A 356 32.15 -0.29 39.89
N GLU A 357 33.09 0.57 40.36
CA GLU A 357 34.09 1.22 39.49
C GLU A 357 35.47 0.58 39.53
N SER A 358 35.67 -0.56 40.17
CA SER A 358 36.95 -1.23 40.24
C SER A 358 37.06 -2.56 39.47
N VAL A 359 36.14 -2.85 38.57
CA VAL A 359 36.20 -4.10 37.75
C VAL A 359 36.48 -3.80 36.27
N ASP A 360 36.39 -2.55 35.83
CA ASP A 360 36.59 -2.19 34.39
C ASP A 360 38.00 -1.66 34.04
N SER A 361 38.99 -1.89 34.88
CA SER A 361 40.35 -1.42 34.62
C SER A 361 41.44 -2.50 34.56
N GLN A 362 41.10 -3.74 34.27
CA GLN A 362 42.09 -4.84 34.11
C GLN A 362 42.06 -5.60 32.79
N GLU A 363 41.32 -5.17 31.78
CA GLU A 363 41.34 -5.84 30.46
C GLU A 363 42.15 -5.11 29.35
N ASP A 364 42.81 -4.00 29.63
CA ASP A 364 43.57 -3.23 28.63
C ASP A 364 45.11 -3.41 28.65
N ILE A 365 45.63 -4.46 29.28
CA ILE A 365 47.09 -4.74 29.32
C ILE A 365 47.48 -6.10 28.72
N LEU A 366 46.89 -6.53 27.64
CA LEU A 366 47.38 -7.70 26.88
C LEU A 366 47.10 -7.62 25.38
N ARG A 367 47.42 -6.52 24.74
CA ARG A 367 47.65 -6.49 23.29
C ARG A 367 48.69 -5.41 22.93
N GLY A 368 49.96 -5.80 22.95
CA GLY A 368 51.04 -5.03 22.37
C GLY A 368 52.33 -5.81 22.31
N ALA A 369 52.70 -6.11 21.08
CA ALA A 369 54.03 -6.37 20.53
C ALA A 369 54.51 -7.86 20.46
N PRO A 370 55.33 -8.18 19.45
CA PRO A 370 55.65 -7.48 18.20
C PRO A 370 55.06 -8.14 16.97
#